data_c4ce04795454a9ad80e1a8e4c65931cf
#
_entry.id   c4ce04795454a9ad80e1a8e4c65931cf
#
_cell.length_a   1.000
_cell.length_b   1.000
_cell.length_c   1.000
_cell.angle_alpha   90.00
_cell.angle_beta   90.00
_cell.angle_gamma   90.00
#
_symmetry.space_group_name_H-M   'P 1'
#
loop_
_entity.id
_entity.type
_entity.pdbx_description
1 polymer ?
#
loop_
_entity_poly.entity_id
_entity_poly.type
_entity_poly.pdbx_seq_one_letter_code
_entity_poly.pdbx_strand_id
1 'polypeptide(L)'
;MNEFEDRRWIRKDGHQYVATPPGEAIVSVMEDAIDRVETERELRDVWHRLPDVVGELPTETWSELTVTVADPELPYRPVNRFESLLERTTTLRFVRPEVALMDPCLNRLHERVDSGVDVTLIDRPNCHLYFLTTYPERSAELLRRTNFTVLQHDDLPPYGTGLLDDRVVISCYEQDSGMAQAMIDTDVPAVRDWARSVYERYRSDARPIEPRQLVD
;
A
#
# COMPACT_ATOMS: atom_id res chain seq x y z
N MET A 1 33.92 -26.45 5.96
CA MET A 1 34.78 -25.29 5.65
C MET A 1 35.60 -25.49 4.38
N ASN A 2 36.20 -26.67 4.16
CA ASN A 2 37.00 -26.98 2.96
C ASN A 2 36.25 -26.75 1.61
N GLU A 3 34.96 -27.08 1.56
CA GLU A 3 34.19 -26.95 0.30
C GLU A 3 34.09 -25.50 -0.21
N PHE A 4 33.96 -24.52 0.66
CA PHE A 4 33.89 -23.10 0.26
C PHE A 4 35.26 -22.58 -0.18
N GLU A 5 36.35 -23.07 0.41
CA GLU A 5 37.71 -22.78 -0.01
C GLU A 5 38.00 -23.41 -1.36
N ASP A 6 37.61 -24.70 -1.57
CA ASP A 6 37.77 -25.42 -2.83
C ASP A 6 37.03 -24.72 -3.99
N ARG A 7 35.84 -24.16 -3.70
CA ARG A 7 35.07 -23.32 -4.66
C ARG A 7 35.58 -21.91 -4.78
N ARG A 8 36.59 -21.51 -4.00
CA ARG A 8 37.18 -20.16 -3.94
C ARG A 8 36.16 -19.09 -3.57
N TRP A 9 35.14 -19.42 -2.81
CA TRP A 9 34.15 -18.46 -2.30
C TRP A 9 34.65 -17.72 -1.07
N ILE A 10 35.55 -18.38 -0.31
CA ILE A 10 36.26 -17.78 0.83
C ILE A 10 37.76 -18.01 0.66
N ARG A 11 38.55 -17.15 1.29
CA ARG A 11 40.00 -17.32 1.47
C ARG A 11 40.38 -17.09 2.92
N LYS A 12 41.43 -17.73 3.34
CA LYS A 12 42.02 -17.51 4.66
C LYS A 12 42.86 -16.25 4.64
N ASP A 13 42.61 -15.35 5.62
CA ASP A 13 43.38 -14.14 5.84
C ASP A 13 43.83 -14.12 7.32
N GLY A 14 45.03 -14.56 7.58
CA GLY A 14 45.53 -14.76 8.93
C GLY A 14 44.74 -15.85 9.69
N HIS A 15 44.02 -15.44 10.73
CA HIS A 15 43.15 -16.31 11.54
C HIS A 15 41.67 -16.25 11.18
N GLN A 16 41.31 -15.43 10.18
CA GLN A 16 39.94 -15.25 9.75
C GLN A 16 39.73 -15.75 8.32
N TYR A 17 38.45 -16.03 7.99
CA TYR A 17 38.01 -16.29 6.64
C TYR A 17 37.33 -15.04 6.12
N VAL A 18 37.65 -14.66 4.91
CA VAL A 18 37.01 -13.52 4.20
C VAL A 18 36.42 -14.02 2.90
N ALA A 19 35.26 -13.45 2.53
CA ALA A 19 34.66 -13.71 1.24
C ALA A 19 35.60 -13.25 0.11
N THR A 20 35.55 -13.95 -0.99
CA THR A 20 36.18 -13.53 -2.24
C THR A 20 35.12 -12.86 -3.13
N PRO A 21 35.48 -12.11 -4.18
CA PRO A 21 34.47 -11.55 -5.10
C PRO A 21 33.48 -12.57 -5.66
N PRO A 22 33.87 -13.83 -6.05
CA PRO A 22 32.90 -14.87 -6.36
C PRO A 22 32.03 -15.28 -5.16
N GLY A 23 32.59 -15.31 -3.95
CA GLY A 23 31.85 -15.60 -2.72
C GLY A 23 30.82 -14.54 -2.40
N GLU A 24 31.18 -13.27 -2.49
CA GLU A 24 30.26 -12.13 -2.30
C GLU A 24 29.10 -12.18 -3.31
N ALA A 25 29.37 -12.48 -4.58
CA ALA A 25 28.34 -12.63 -5.59
C ALA A 25 27.35 -13.78 -5.28
N ILE A 26 27.85 -14.91 -4.75
CA ILE A 26 26.99 -16.04 -4.34
C ILE A 26 26.15 -15.67 -3.12
N VAL A 27 26.72 -14.97 -2.14
CA VAL A 27 25.98 -14.50 -0.96
C VAL A 27 24.85 -13.58 -1.38
N SER A 28 25.12 -12.60 -2.25
CA SER A 28 24.09 -11.68 -2.75
C SER A 28 22.92 -12.42 -3.42
N VAL A 29 23.20 -13.41 -4.28
CA VAL A 29 22.14 -14.22 -4.94
C VAL A 29 21.33 -15.01 -3.91
N MET A 30 21.98 -15.53 -2.86
CA MET A 30 21.30 -16.29 -1.81
C MET A 30 20.43 -15.36 -0.93
N GLU A 31 20.92 -14.18 -0.59
CA GLU A 31 20.15 -13.15 0.15
C GLU A 31 18.91 -12.76 -0.65
N ASP A 32 19.06 -12.40 -1.92
CA ASP A 32 17.92 -12.10 -2.82
C ASP A 32 16.90 -13.25 -2.87
N ALA A 33 17.35 -14.50 -2.92
CA ALA A 33 16.47 -15.65 -2.94
C ALA A 33 15.72 -15.84 -1.62
N ILE A 34 16.37 -15.58 -0.48
CA ILE A 34 15.74 -15.62 0.84
C ILE A 34 14.67 -14.54 0.95
N ASP A 35 14.99 -13.30 0.59
CA ASP A 35 14.07 -12.17 0.65
C ASP A 35 12.80 -12.43 -0.20
N ARG A 36 12.96 -13.05 -1.37
CA ARG A 36 11.81 -13.45 -2.23
C ARG A 36 10.94 -14.51 -1.57
N VAL A 37 11.54 -15.50 -0.93
CA VAL A 37 10.81 -16.55 -0.21
C VAL A 37 10.09 -15.97 1.01
N GLU A 38 10.69 -15.01 1.70
CA GLU A 38 10.06 -14.30 2.82
C GLU A 38 8.87 -13.45 2.33
N THR A 39 9.03 -12.71 1.25
CA THR A 39 7.92 -11.96 0.62
C THR A 39 6.78 -12.89 0.17
N GLU A 40 7.09 -14.04 -0.44
CA GLU A 40 6.06 -15.05 -0.79
C GLU A 40 5.31 -15.54 0.45
N ARG A 41 6.00 -15.81 1.55
CA ARG A 41 5.38 -16.27 2.80
C ARG A 41 4.42 -15.23 3.39
N GLU A 42 4.79 -13.96 3.36
CA GLU A 42 3.95 -12.86 3.82
C GLU A 42 2.71 -12.66 2.92
N LEU A 43 2.87 -12.85 1.61
CA LEU A 43 1.78 -12.71 0.64
C LEU A 43 0.85 -13.93 0.58
N ARG A 44 1.29 -15.12 1.01
CA ARG A 44 0.59 -16.41 0.81
C ARG A 44 -0.87 -16.38 1.24
N ASP A 45 -1.13 -15.85 2.42
CA ASP A 45 -2.48 -15.85 3.00
C ASP A 45 -3.40 -14.80 2.39
N VAL A 46 -2.83 -13.79 1.74
CA VAL A 46 -3.57 -12.70 1.10
C VAL A 46 -3.53 -12.73 -0.42
N TRP A 47 -2.78 -13.69 -1.00
CA TRP A 47 -2.53 -13.79 -2.44
C TRP A 47 -3.81 -13.77 -3.28
N HIS A 48 -4.83 -14.48 -2.85
CA HIS A 48 -6.13 -14.57 -3.52
C HIS A 48 -6.96 -13.26 -3.52
N ARG A 49 -6.50 -12.25 -2.79
CA ARG A 49 -7.13 -10.91 -2.69
C ARG A 49 -6.32 -9.83 -3.37
N LEU A 50 -5.14 -10.18 -3.85
CA LEU A 50 -4.28 -9.23 -4.56
C LEU A 50 -4.76 -9.06 -6.00
N PRO A 51 -4.57 -7.88 -6.59
CA PRO A 51 -4.76 -7.70 -8.02
C PRO A 51 -3.74 -8.51 -8.82
N ASP A 52 -4.14 -8.95 -10.02
CA ASP A 52 -3.32 -9.80 -10.89
C ASP A 52 -1.92 -9.21 -11.17
N VAL A 53 -1.80 -7.89 -11.21
CA VAL A 53 -0.52 -7.20 -11.43
C VAL A 53 0.57 -7.66 -10.47
N VAL A 54 0.24 -7.95 -9.21
CA VAL A 54 1.24 -8.41 -8.23
C VAL A 54 1.74 -9.81 -8.59
N GLY A 55 0.85 -10.68 -9.08
CA GLY A 55 1.19 -12.02 -9.54
C GLY A 55 1.95 -12.04 -10.87
N GLU A 56 1.79 -11.02 -11.69
CA GLU A 56 2.46 -10.87 -12.97
C GLU A 56 3.86 -10.23 -12.86
N LEU A 57 4.21 -9.68 -11.70
CA LEU A 57 5.53 -9.10 -11.48
C LEU A 57 6.63 -10.17 -11.59
N PRO A 58 7.75 -9.85 -12.23
CA PRO A 58 8.93 -10.68 -12.16
C PRO A 58 9.34 -10.93 -10.69
N THR A 59 9.72 -12.15 -10.35
CA THR A 59 10.11 -12.51 -8.98
C THR A 59 11.27 -11.68 -8.45
N GLU A 60 12.10 -11.13 -9.34
CA GLU A 60 13.20 -10.23 -9.04
C GLU A 60 12.74 -8.93 -8.37
N THR A 61 11.51 -8.49 -8.68
CA THR A 61 10.94 -7.24 -8.12
C THR A 61 10.22 -7.46 -6.78
N TRP A 62 10.07 -8.69 -6.33
CA TRP A 62 9.35 -8.97 -5.08
C TRP A 62 10.09 -8.43 -3.85
N SER A 63 11.42 -8.39 -3.86
CA SER A 63 12.22 -7.75 -2.81
C SER A 63 12.04 -6.23 -2.72
N GLU A 64 11.46 -5.62 -3.76
CA GLU A 64 11.13 -4.19 -3.78
C GLU A 64 9.71 -3.90 -3.23
N LEU A 65 8.96 -4.95 -2.86
CA LEU A 65 7.65 -4.83 -2.23
C LEU A 65 7.80 -4.79 -0.71
N THR A 66 7.22 -3.79 -0.08
CA THR A 66 7.05 -3.80 1.38
C THR A 66 5.68 -4.37 1.69
N VAL A 67 5.65 -5.57 2.25
CA VAL A 67 4.41 -6.25 2.66
C VAL A 67 4.18 -6.03 4.14
N THR A 68 2.99 -5.63 4.52
CA THR A 68 2.59 -5.44 5.91
C THR A 68 1.28 -6.16 6.15
N VAL A 69 1.33 -7.26 6.89
CA VAL A 69 0.16 -8.09 7.21
C VAL A 69 -0.28 -7.83 8.65
N ALA A 70 -1.58 -7.74 8.86
CA ALA A 70 -2.18 -7.72 10.18
C ALA A 70 -2.05 -9.11 10.82
N ASP A 71 -1.73 -9.15 12.10
CA ASP A 71 -1.73 -10.38 12.90
C ASP A 71 -2.56 -10.18 14.17
N PRO A 72 -2.95 -11.24 14.87
CA PRO A 72 -3.79 -11.14 16.06
C PRO A 72 -3.21 -10.26 17.18
N GLU A 73 -1.88 -10.17 17.29
CA GLU A 73 -1.20 -9.35 18.31
C GLU A 73 -1.08 -7.88 17.85
N LEU A 74 -0.97 -7.65 16.54
CA LEU A 74 -0.76 -6.33 15.93
C LEU A 74 -1.72 -6.10 14.74
N PRO A 75 -3.04 -6.05 14.98
CA PRO A 75 -4.04 -5.96 13.91
C PRO A 75 -4.00 -4.65 13.12
N TYR A 76 -3.41 -3.61 13.68
CA TYR A 76 -3.30 -2.28 13.04
C TYR A 76 -1.99 -2.05 12.26
N ARG A 77 -1.15 -3.06 12.08
CA ARG A 77 0.12 -2.88 11.31
C ARG A 77 -0.09 -2.24 9.93
N PRO A 78 -1.06 -2.68 9.09
CA PRO A 78 -1.31 -2.04 7.79
C PRO A 78 -1.72 -0.57 7.92
N VAL A 79 -2.56 -0.25 8.91
CA VAL A 79 -3.01 1.12 9.19
C VAL A 79 -1.84 2.00 9.60
N ASN A 80 -1.02 1.55 10.55
CA ASN A 80 0.15 2.28 11.04
C ASN A 80 1.16 2.53 9.91
N ARG A 81 1.34 1.54 9.03
CA ARG A 81 2.20 1.70 7.84
C ARG A 81 1.64 2.76 6.90
N PHE A 82 0.34 2.73 6.61
CA PHE A 82 -0.32 3.73 5.78
C PHE A 82 -0.19 5.14 6.37
N GLU A 83 -0.43 5.30 7.67
CA GLU A 83 -0.26 6.58 8.37
C GLU A 83 1.16 7.12 8.24
N SER A 84 2.17 6.26 8.38
CA SER A 84 3.58 6.65 8.22
C SER A 84 3.92 7.13 6.81
N LEU A 85 3.26 6.59 5.79
CA LEU A 85 3.39 7.05 4.40
C LEU A 85 2.71 8.39 4.20
N LEU A 86 1.52 8.59 4.78
CA LEU A 86 0.80 9.88 4.72
C LEU A 86 1.62 11.03 5.28
N GLU A 87 2.44 10.82 6.31
CA GLU A 87 3.26 11.86 6.94
C GLU A 87 4.20 12.59 5.95
N ARG A 88 4.61 11.93 4.89
CA ARG A 88 5.59 12.45 3.91
C ARG A 88 4.97 12.80 2.57
N THR A 89 3.71 12.41 2.37
CA THR A 89 3.00 12.54 1.10
C THR A 89 2.59 13.99 0.83
N THR A 90 2.72 14.44 -0.39
CA THR A 90 2.24 15.75 -0.88
C THR A 90 1.01 15.63 -1.76
N THR A 91 0.83 14.49 -2.41
CA THR A 91 -0.34 14.16 -3.24
C THR A 91 -0.85 12.77 -2.92
N LEU A 92 -2.15 12.64 -2.66
CA LEU A 92 -2.83 11.36 -2.46
C LEU A 92 -3.96 11.20 -3.47
N ARG A 93 -3.94 10.11 -4.22
CA ARG A 93 -5.01 9.65 -5.10
C ARG A 93 -5.38 8.24 -4.66
N PHE A 94 -6.61 8.00 -4.23
CA PHE A 94 -6.97 6.72 -3.63
C PHE A 94 -8.33 6.22 -4.11
N VAL A 95 -8.35 5.00 -4.66
CA VAL A 95 -9.57 4.22 -4.92
C VAL A 95 -9.87 3.42 -3.66
N ARG A 96 -10.94 3.80 -2.95
CA ARG A 96 -11.24 3.34 -1.60
C ARG A 96 -12.55 2.53 -1.53
N PRO A 97 -12.48 1.20 -1.59
CA PRO A 97 -13.67 0.36 -1.44
C PRO A 97 -14.13 0.20 0.01
N GLU A 98 -13.23 0.37 1.01
CA GLU A 98 -13.49 0.13 2.44
C GLU A 98 -12.95 1.26 3.32
N VAL A 99 -13.54 1.44 4.50
CA VAL A 99 -13.20 2.52 5.44
C VAL A 99 -11.98 2.20 6.32
N ALA A 100 -11.72 0.92 6.57
CA ALA A 100 -10.86 0.44 7.66
C ALA A 100 -9.41 0.95 7.62
N LEU A 101 -8.85 1.21 6.44
CA LEU A 101 -7.50 1.76 6.35
C LEU A 101 -7.45 3.25 6.66
N MET A 102 -8.47 4.00 6.25
CA MET A 102 -8.49 5.46 6.34
C MET A 102 -9.11 5.99 7.63
N ASP A 103 -10.11 5.27 8.16
CA ASP A 103 -10.85 5.70 9.35
C ASP A 103 -9.94 5.97 10.56
N PRO A 104 -9.00 5.10 10.95
CA PRO A 104 -8.08 5.39 12.04
C PRO A 104 -7.11 6.53 11.72
N CYS A 105 -6.83 6.76 10.44
CA CYS A 105 -5.90 7.80 9.96
C CYS A 105 -6.59 9.16 9.71
N LEU A 106 -7.89 9.32 10.03
CA LEU A 106 -8.67 10.52 9.68
C LEU A 106 -8.07 11.80 10.27
N ASN A 107 -7.56 11.76 11.50
CA ASN A 107 -6.91 12.92 12.12
C ASN A 107 -5.65 13.33 11.34
N ARG A 108 -4.81 12.35 10.99
CA ARG A 108 -3.60 12.57 10.21
C ARG A 108 -3.93 13.12 8.83
N LEU A 109 -4.94 12.55 8.17
CA LEU A 109 -5.40 13.03 6.87
C LEU A 109 -5.82 14.52 6.95
N HIS A 110 -6.59 14.89 7.98
CA HIS A 110 -7.02 16.26 8.21
C HIS A 110 -5.82 17.22 8.36
N GLU A 111 -4.88 16.88 9.24
CA GLU A 111 -3.63 17.65 9.44
C GLU A 111 -2.85 17.81 8.13
N ARG A 112 -2.79 16.77 7.32
CA ARG A 112 -2.08 16.79 6.04
C ARG A 112 -2.79 17.66 5.00
N VAL A 113 -4.12 17.60 4.92
CA VAL A 113 -4.92 18.49 4.06
C VAL A 113 -4.73 19.94 4.49
N ASP A 114 -4.77 20.22 5.80
CA ASP A 114 -4.54 21.57 6.33
C ASP A 114 -3.12 22.09 6.05
N SER A 115 -2.13 21.20 5.95
CA SER A 115 -0.76 21.55 5.55
C SER A 115 -0.58 21.68 4.01
N GLY A 116 -1.64 21.52 3.21
CA GLY A 116 -1.61 21.75 1.76
C GLY A 116 -1.46 20.49 0.91
N VAL A 117 -1.55 19.29 1.48
CA VAL A 117 -1.56 18.04 0.69
C VAL A 117 -2.80 18.00 -0.19
N ASP A 118 -2.61 17.64 -1.46
CA ASP A 118 -3.70 17.49 -2.42
C ASP A 118 -4.25 16.05 -2.37
N VAL A 119 -5.52 15.90 -2.05
CA VAL A 119 -6.17 14.61 -1.83
C VAL A 119 -7.35 14.44 -2.76
N THR A 120 -7.40 13.33 -3.50
CA THR A 120 -8.58 12.89 -4.22
C THR A 120 -8.90 11.45 -3.85
N LEU A 121 -10.09 11.22 -3.34
CA LEU A 121 -10.62 9.90 -3.00
C LEU A 121 -11.70 9.50 -4.00
N ILE A 122 -11.76 8.24 -4.38
CA ILE A 122 -12.86 7.64 -5.13
C ILE A 122 -13.46 6.56 -4.23
N ASP A 123 -14.66 6.82 -3.72
CA ASP A 123 -15.30 6.04 -2.69
C ASP A 123 -16.48 5.22 -3.21
N ARG A 124 -16.75 4.09 -2.56
CA ARG A 124 -18.08 3.49 -2.62
C ARG A 124 -19.09 4.36 -1.85
N PRO A 125 -20.38 4.33 -2.23
CA PRO A 125 -21.43 5.11 -1.56
C PRO A 125 -21.49 4.90 -0.03
N ASN A 126 -21.38 3.65 0.41
CA ASN A 126 -21.40 3.31 1.84
C ASN A 126 -20.16 3.82 2.61
N CYS A 127 -18.97 3.83 1.99
CA CYS A 127 -17.77 4.39 2.61
C CYS A 127 -17.93 5.89 2.84
N HIS A 128 -18.42 6.59 1.83
CA HIS A 128 -18.67 8.02 1.93
C HIS A 128 -19.73 8.32 3.01
N LEU A 129 -20.86 7.61 2.97
CA LEU A 129 -21.92 7.76 3.95
C LEU A 129 -21.42 7.52 5.38
N TYR A 130 -20.56 6.51 5.59
CA TYR A 130 -19.95 6.24 6.89
C TYR A 130 -19.24 7.48 7.46
N PHE A 131 -18.39 8.14 6.68
CA PHE A 131 -17.65 9.32 7.15
C PHE A 131 -18.59 10.51 7.41
N LEU A 132 -19.60 10.70 6.58
CA LEU A 132 -20.59 11.78 6.78
C LEU A 132 -21.41 11.58 8.05
N THR A 133 -21.76 10.35 8.39
CA THR A 133 -22.60 10.05 9.56
C THR A 133 -21.81 9.91 10.84
N THR A 134 -20.58 9.38 10.77
CA THR A 134 -19.73 9.15 11.94
C THR A 134 -18.96 10.42 12.35
N TYR A 135 -18.53 11.21 11.36
CA TYR A 135 -17.71 12.41 11.57
C TYR A 135 -18.25 13.63 10.79
N PRO A 136 -19.51 14.05 11.03
CA PRO A 136 -20.18 15.05 10.19
C PRO A 136 -19.45 16.39 10.10
N GLU A 137 -18.98 16.91 11.23
CA GLU A 137 -18.28 18.21 11.29
C GLU A 137 -16.95 18.14 10.53
N ARG A 138 -16.14 17.13 10.78
CA ARG A 138 -14.84 16.93 10.13
C ARG A 138 -14.97 16.69 8.61
N SER A 139 -15.95 15.89 8.23
CA SER A 139 -16.24 15.65 6.82
C SER A 139 -16.65 16.94 6.11
N ALA A 140 -17.50 17.75 6.75
CA ALA A 140 -17.90 19.05 6.21
C ALA A 140 -16.72 20.04 6.12
N GLU A 141 -15.78 20.03 7.06
CA GLU A 141 -14.56 20.83 6.99
C GLU A 141 -13.67 20.43 5.84
N LEU A 142 -13.38 19.14 5.70
CA LEU A 142 -12.55 18.60 4.59
C LEU A 142 -13.18 18.92 3.23
N LEU A 143 -14.48 18.70 3.07
CA LEU A 143 -15.18 18.95 1.79
C LEU A 143 -15.24 20.43 1.38
N ARG A 144 -14.97 21.39 2.30
CA ARG A 144 -14.82 22.82 1.96
C ARG A 144 -13.42 23.18 1.47
N ARG A 145 -12.42 22.29 1.66
CA ARG A 145 -11.05 22.54 1.23
C ARG A 145 -10.92 22.38 -0.29
N THR A 146 -10.20 23.27 -0.93
CA THR A 146 -9.98 23.23 -2.39
C THR A 146 -9.01 22.13 -2.83
N ASN A 147 -8.20 21.63 -1.89
CA ASN A 147 -7.23 20.56 -2.08
C ASN A 147 -7.74 19.20 -1.57
N PHE A 148 -9.04 19.07 -1.32
CA PHE A 148 -9.67 17.81 -0.92
C PHE A 148 -10.89 17.53 -1.78
N THR A 149 -10.88 16.42 -2.49
CA THR A 149 -11.97 16.01 -3.39
C THR A 149 -12.37 14.57 -3.08
N VAL A 150 -13.66 14.33 -2.98
CA VAL A 150 -14.23 12.98 -2.92
C VAL A 150 -15.16 12.78 -4.11
N LEU A 151 -14.91 11.72 -4.85
CA LEU A 151 -15.75 11.24 -5.95
C LEU A 151 -16.41 9.93 -5.51
N GLN A 152 -17.53 9.60 -6.13
CA GLN A 152 -18.28 8.38 -5.85
C GLN A 152 -18.31 7.47 -7.06
N HIS A 153 -18.09 6.16 -6.84
CA HIS A 153 -18.22 5.12 -7.85
C HIS A 153 -18.88 3.88 -7.25
N ASP A 154 -19.91 3.33 -7.93
CA ASP A 154 -20.73 2.25 -7.37
C ASP A 154 -20.04 0.88 -7.41
N ASP A 155 -19.15 0.67 -8.38
CA ASP A 155 -18.48 -0.61 -8.61
C ASP A 155 -16.95 -0.45 -8.52
N LEU A 156 -16.43 -0.44 -7.30
CA LEU A 156 -14.99 -0.45 -7.04
C LEU A 156 -14.45 -1.86 -6.84
N PRO A 157 -13.14 -2.09 -7.10
CA PRO A 157 -12.51 -3.39 -6.87
C PRO A 157 -12.55 -3.78 -5.38
N PRO A 158 -12.34 -5.07 -5.04
CA PRO A 158 -12.33 -5.52 -3.64
C PRO A 158 -11.06 -5.12 -2.86
N TYR A 159 -10.13 -4.44 -3.51
CA TYR A 159 -8.87 -3.94 -2.94
C TYR A 159 -8.79 -2.42 -3.10
N GLY A 160 -8.13 -1.75 -2.16
CA GLY A 160 -7.82 -0.33 -2.29
C GLY A 160 -6.54 -0.13 -3.11
N THR A 161 -6.50 0.96 -3.90
CA THR A 161 -5.32 1.34 -4.67
C THR A 161 -5.03 2.81 -4.46
N GLY A 162 -3.87 3.12 -3.91
CA GLY A 162 -3.41 4.48 -3.61
C GLY A 162 -2.14 4.85 -4.36
N LEU A 163 -2.10 6.08 -4.83
CA LEU A 163 -0.91 6.75 -5.33
C LEU A 163 -0.54 7.84 -4.33
N LEU A 164 0.61 7.68 -3.68
CA LEU A 164 1.18 8.59 -2.70
C LEU A 164 2.49 9.14 -3.28
N ASP A 165 2.42 10.28 -3.94
CA ASP A 165 3.51 10.81 -4.76
C ASP A 165 4.01 9.74 -5.77
N ASP A 166 5.24 9.23 -5.59
CA ASP A 166 5.83 8.17 -6.43
C ASP A 166 5.59 6.75 -5.90
N ARG A 167 4.95 6.59 -4.75
CA ARG A 167 4.71 5.29 -4.12
C ARG A 167 3.27 4.82 -4.35
N VAL A 168 3.12 3.53 -4.55
CA VAL A 168 1.82 2.85 -4.66
C VAL A 168 1.53 2.14 -3.34
N VAL A 169 0.27 2.18 -2.94
CA VAL A 169 -0.28 1.35 -1.86
C VAL A 169 -1.40 0.48 -2.43
N ILE A 170 -1.34 -0.81 -2.17
CA ILE A 170 -2.41 -1.76 -2.45
C ILE A 170 -2.87 -2.31 -1.10
N SER A 171 -4.15 -2.16 -0.77
CA SER A 171 -4.72 -2.63 0.49
C SER A 171 -5.73 -3.74 0.27
N CYS A 172 -5.58 -4.82 1.03
CA CYS A 172 -6.47 -5.97 1.03
C CYS A 172 -7.33 -5.95 2.28
N TYR A 173 -8.61 -6.29 2.12
CA TYR A 173 -9.59 -6.27 3.18
C TYR A 173 -10.19 -7.64 3.39
N GLU A 174 -10.54 -7.95 4.63
CA GLU A 174 -11.31 -9.13 4.96
C GLU A 174 -12.76 -8.95 4.49
N GLN A 175 -13.32 -9.96 3.84
CA GLN A 175 -14.64 -9.86 3.18
C GLN A 175 -15.78 -9.58 4.16
N ASP A 176 -15.76 -10.23 5.33
CA ASP A 176 -16.86 -10.18 6.27
C ASP A 176 -16.82 -8.95 7.18
N SER A 177 -15.62 -8.51 7.56
CA SER A 177 -15.43 -7.40 8.51
C SER A 177 -15.03 -6.08 7.84
N GLY A 178 -14.54 -6.12 6.59
CA GLY A 178 -13.94 -4.97 5.92
C GLY A 178 -12.62 -4.50 6.55
N MET A 179 -12.06 -5.23 7.52
CA MET A 179 -10.81 -4.87 8.18
C MET A 179 -9.61 -4.94 7.22
N ALA A 180 -8.68 -4.02 7.36
CA ALA A 180 -7.43 -4.03 6.58
C ALA A 180 -6.57 -5.23 7.03
N GLN A 181 -6.49 -6.25 6.17
CA GLN A 181 -5.76 -7.49 6.45
C GLN A 181 -4.29 -7.40 6.03
N ALA A 182 -4.04 -6.77 4.89
CA ALA A 182 -2.68 -6.55 4.41
C ALA A 182 -2.59 -5.26 3.60
N MET A 183 -1.39 -4.75 3.53
CA MET A 183 -1.02 -3.64 2.67
C MET A 183 0.33 -3.93 2.02
N ILE A 184 0.42 -3.68 0.73
CA ILE A 184 1.67 -3.68 -0.02
C ILE A 184 1.97 -2.23 -0.39
N ASP A 185 3.18 -1.77 -0.15
CA ASP A 185 3.64 -0.51 -0.71
C ASP A 185 4.95 -0.69 -1.50
N THR A 186 5.06 0.04 -2.61
CA THR A 186 6.20 -0.07 -3.52
C THR A 186 6.32 1.17 -4.39
N ASP A 187 7.50 1.40 -4.94
CA ASP A 187 7.79 2.39 -5.98
C ASP A 187 8.17 1.76 -7.34
N VAL A 188 7.99 0.44 -7.47
CA VAL A 188 8.21 -0.30 -8.71
C VAL A 188 7.44 0.35 -9.88
N PRO A 189 8.12 0.79 -10.96
CA PRO A 189 7.48 1.54 -12.05
C PRO A 189 6.29 0.82 -12.69
N ALA A 190 6.38 -0.50 -12.89
CA ALA A 190 5.29 -1.29 -13.48
C ALA A 190 4.02 -1.26 -12.62
N VAL A 191 4.16 -1.37 -11.27
CA VAL A 191 3.04 -1.28 -10.34
C VAL A 191 2.47 0.14 -10.31
N ARG A 192 3.32 1.15 -10.39
CA ARG A 192 2.90 2.55 -10.43
C ARG A 192 2.10 2.87 -11.70
N ASP A 193 2.55 2.40 -12.85
CA ASP A 193 1.83 2.61 -14.12
C ASP A 193 0.48 1.89 -14.13
N TRP A 194 0.44 0.68 -13.58
CA TRP A 194 -0.81 -0.05 -13.35
C TRP A 194 -1.75 0.72 -12.41
N ALA A 195 -1.28 1.15 -11.24
CA ALA A 195 -2.09 1.87 -10.26
C ALA A 195 -2.64 3.19 -10.82
N ARG A 196 -1.85 3.90 -11.63
CA ARG A 196 -2.30 5.09 -12.36
C ARG A 196 -3.42 4.76 -13.33
N SER A 197 -3.28 3.66 -14.10
CA SER A 197 -4.30 3.20 -15.04
C SER A 197 -5.59 2.82 -14.32
N VAL A 198 -5.49 2.14 -13.18
CA VAL A 198 -6.64 1.80 -12.31
C VAL A 198 -7.33 3.08 -11.83
N TYR A 199 -6.56 4.02 -11.27
CA TYR A 199 -7.12 5.28 -10.76
C TYR A 199 -7.84 6.07 -11.86
N GLU A 200 -7.22 6.27 -13.03
CA GLU A 200 -7.82 7.05 -14.12
C GLU A 200 -9.08 6.36 -14.68
N ARG A 201 -9.11 5.03 -14.76
CA ARG A 201 -10.29 4.28 -15.18
C ARG A 201 -11.48 4.54 -14.25
N TYR A 202 -11.29 4.43 -12.93
CA TYR A 202 -12.38 4.67 -11.98
C TYR A 202 -12.74 6.15 -11.88
N ARG A 203 -11.75 7.04 -12.04
CA ARG A 203 -11.99 8.48 -12.04
C ARG A 203 -12.85 8.93 -13.21
N SER A 204 -12.68 8.35 -14.39
CA SER A 204 -13.45 8.73 -15.59
C SER A 204 -14.96 8.54 -15.42
N ASP A 205 -15.35 7.52 -14.66
CA ASP A 205 -16.74 7.11 -14.45
C ASP A 205 -17.29 7.57 -13.08
N ALA A 206 -16.41 8.11 -12.22
CA ALA A 206 -16.79 8.61 -10.92
C ALA A 206 -17.53 9.96 -11.01
N ARG A 207 -18.48 10.16 -10.13
CA ARG A 207 -19.29 11.39 -10.04
C ARG A 207 -18.96 12.18 -8.78
N PRO A 208 -19.01 13.52 -8.81
CA PRO A 208 -18.90 14.31 -7.60
C PRO A 208 -20.03 13.97 -6.61
N ILE A 209 -19.74 14.08 -5.33
CA ILE A 209 -20.76 13.92 -4.29
C ILE A 209 -21.74 15.10 -4.35
N GLU A 210 -23.03 14.79 -4.37
CA GLU A 210 -24.04 15.84 -4.37
C GLU A 210 -24.17 16.50 -2.98
N PRO A 211 -24.22 17.84 -2.89
CA PRO A 211 -24.37 18.56 -1.62
C PRO A 211 -25.60 18.16 -0.78
N ARG A 212 -26.61 17.56 -1.41
CA ARG A 212 -27.83 17.06 -0.72
C ARG A 212 -27.58 15.89 0.21
N GLN A 213 -26.48 15.18 0.06
CA GLN A 213 -26.08 14.09 0.97
C GLN A 213 -25.41 14.61 2.27
N LEU A 214 -25.21 15.92 2.36
CA LEU A 214 -24.60 16.58 3.52
C LEU A 214 -25.63 17.10 4.57
N VAL A 215 -26.93 16.97 4.30
CA VAL A 215 -27.99 17.63 5.11
C VAL A 215 -29.22 16.70 5.24
N ASP A 216 -29.08 15.59 5.98
CA ASP A 216 -30.21 14.91 6.61
C ASP A 216 -29.78 14.28 7.93
#